data_367f2fc00e64ffcd3255edab85ca2814
#
_entry.id   367f2fc00e64ffcd3255edab85ca2814
#
_cell.length_a   1.000
_cell.length_b   1.000
_cell.length_c   1.000
_cell.angle_alpha   90.00
_cell.angle_beta   90.00
_cell.angle_gamma   90.00
#
_symmetry.space_group_name_H-M   'P 1'
#
loop_
_entity.id
_entity.type
_entity.pdbx_description
1 polymer ?
#
loop_
_entity_poly.entity_id
_entity_poly.type
_entity_poly.pdbx_seq_one_letter_code
_entity_poly.pdbx_strand_id
1 'polypeptide(L)'
;MSRCKLIRLCALVLAALSLAKLDAAVPLKIVGFDDMSCHTWSASKDDADQRAQYVAWVRGVLTGHNYANQNQQVSAISAGTVEQFVNRYCSEKPQGQFSD
;
A
#
# COMPACT_ATOMS: atom_id res chain seq x y z
N MET A 1 -49.32 -9.59 -5.71
CA MET A 1 -48.54 -10.32 -4.67
C MET A 1 -47.17 -10.79 -5.15
N SER A 2 -47.00 -11.17 -6.42
CA SER A 2 -45.70 -11.58 -6.94
C SER A 2 -44.67 -10.47 -7.01
N ARG A 3 -45.06 -9.21 -7.14
CA ARG A 3 -44.16 -8.05 -7.19
C ARG A 3 -43.44 -7.79 -5.87
N CYS A 4 -44.08 -7.98 -4.71
CA CYS A 4 -43.46 -7.81 -3.40
C CYS A 4 -42.42 -8.87 -3.10
N LYS A 5 -42.61 -10.10 -3.59
CA LYS A 5 -41.63 -11.18 -3.42
C LYS A 5 -40.39 -10.95 -4.27
N LEU A 6 -40.53 -10.42 -5.48
CA LEU A 6 -39.42 -10.09 -6.38
C LEU A 6 -38.56 -8.95 -5.81
N ILE A 7 -39.17 -7.92 -5.27
CA ILE A 7 -38.48 -6.77 -4.68
C ILE A 7 -37.68 -7.20 -3.44
N ARG A 8 -38.23 -8.09 -2.62
CA ARG A 8 -37.52 -8.64 -1.46
C ARG A 8 -36.33 -9.52 -1.84
N LEU A 9 -36.46 -10.30 -2.89
CA LEU A 9 -35.37 -11.13 -3.43
C LEU A 9 -34.23 -10.26 -4.01
N CYS A 10 -34.54 -9.21 -4.75
CA CYS A 10 -33.54 -8.29 -5.29
C CYS A 10 -32.79 -7.54 -4.18
N ALA A 11 -33.46 -7.12 -3.12
CA ALA A 11 -32.85 -6.45 -1.98
C ALA A 11 -31.88 -7.38 -1.23
N LEU A 12 -32.24 -8.65 -1.05
CA LEU A 12 -31.37 -9.65 -0.42
C LEU A 12 -30.12 -9.96 -1.25
N VAL A 13 -30.25 -10.06 -2.57
CA VAL A 13 -29.12 -10.30 -3.48
C VAL A 13 -28.15 -9.11 -3.48
N LEU A 14 -28.66 -7.87 -3.48
CA LEU A 14 -27.83 -6.67 -3.40
C LEU A 14 -27.07 -6.56 -2.07
N ALA A 15 -27.72 -6.90 -0.95
CA ALA A 15 -27.07 -6.93 0.35
C ALA A 15 -25.97 -8.00 0.43
N ALA A 16 -26.18 -9.19 -0.14
CA ALA A 16 -25.18 -10.25 -0.20
C ALA A 16 -23.97 -9.85 -1.05
N LEU A 17 -24.16 -9.16 -2.17
CA LEU A 17 -23.08 -8.66 -3.03
C LEU A 17 -22.25 -7.59 -2.32
N SER A 18 -22.87 -6.71 -1.55
CA SER A 18 -22.18 -5.68 -0.76
C SER A 18 -21.34 -6.28 0.35
N LEU A 19 -21.86 -7.32 1.04
CA LEU A 19 -21.12 -8.05 2.07
C LEU A 19 -19.94 -8.82 1.48
N ALA A 20 -20.08 -9.44 0.30
CA ALA A 20 -19.00 -10.13 -0.38
C ALA A 20 -17.85 -9.20 -0.76
N LYS A 21 -18.12 -7.94 -1.13
CA LYS A 21 -17.09 -6.94 -1.40
C LYS A 21 -16.31 -6.52 -0.16
N LEU A 22 -16.98 -6.46 1.01
CA LEU A 22 -16.33 -6.16 2.29
C LEU A 22 -15.47 -7.33 2.77
N ASP A 23 -15.94 -8.57 2.57
CA ASP A 23 -15.21 -9.79 2.96
C ASP A 23 -14.03 -10.09 2.03
N ALA A 24 -13.96 -9.46 0.84
CA ALA A 24 -12.88 -9.66 -0.12
C ALA A 24 -11.61 -8.89 0.22
N ALA A 25 -11.64 -8.02 1.24
CA ALA A 25 -10.46 -7.27 1.68
C ALA A 25 -9.53 -8.20 2.46
N VAL A 26 -8.44 -8.65 1.81
CA VAL A 26 -7.41 -9.48 2.43
C VAL A 26 -6.31 -8.57 2.98
N PRO A 27 -5.87 -8.74 4.24
CA PRO A 27 -4.75 -7.97 4.77
C PRO A 27 -3.50 -8.17 3.92
N LEU A 28 -2.85 -7.06 3.55
CA LEU A 28 -1.61 -7.09 2.81
C LEU A 28 -0.47 -7.57 3.71
N LYS A 29 0.24 -8.62 3.28
CA LYS A 29 1.45 -9.07 3.94
C LYS A 29 2.64 -8.36 3.34
N ILE A 30 3.38 -7.66 4.17
CA ILE A 30 4.58 -6.95 3.74
C ILE A 30 5.80 -7.80 4.07
N VAL A 31 6.61 -8.03 3.06
CA VAL A 31 7.89 -8.72 3.20
C VAL A 31 8.99 -7.68 3.06
N GLY A 32 9.63 -7.35 4.15
CA GLY A 32 10.64 -6.29 4.20
C GLY A 32 11.48 -6.40 5.45
N PHE A 33 11.79 -5.28 6.06
CA PHE A 33 12.57 -5.21 7.30
C PHE A 33 11.66 -5.43 8.51
N ASP A 34 12.23 -5.89 9.61
CA ASP A 34 11.50 -6.12 10.85
C ASP A 34 10.91 -4.82 11.41
N ASP A 35 11.63 -3.71 11.28
CA ASP A 35 11.17 -2.39 11.67
C ASP A 35 11.14 -1.48 10.44
N MET A 36 9.94 -1.12 10.00
CA MET A 36 9.70 -0.22 8.87
C MET A 36 9.03 1.09 9.31
N SER A 37 9.23 1.46 10.58
CA SER A 37 8.68 2.69 11.14
C SER A 37 9.36 3.93 10.56
N CYS A 38 8.62 5.05 10.54
CA CYS A 38 9.18 6.35 10.19
C CYS A 38 10.28 6.78 11.16
N HIS A 39 10.23 6.33 12.42
CA HIS A 39 11.30 6.56 13.39
C HIS A 39 12.61 5.91 12.93
N THR A 40 12.57 4.65 12.53
CA THR A 40 13.73 3.92 12.00
C THR A 40 14.24 4.54 10.70
N TRP A 41 13.35 4.95 9.80
CA TRP A 41 13.73 5.68 8.60
C TRP A 41 14.51 6.94 8.93
N SER A 42 13.98 7.76 9.83
CA SER A 42 14.61 9.03 10.23
C SER A 42 15.96 8.81 10.90
N ALA A 43 16.09 7.76 11.72
CA ALA A 43 17.35 7.41 12.37
C ALA A 43 18.43 6.98 11.36
N SER A 44 18.07 6.51 10.18
CA SER A 44 19.01 6.05 9.15
C SER A 44 19.61 7.19 8.32
N LYS A 45 19.27 8.43 8.58
CA LYS A 45 19.74 9.58 7.77
C LYS A 45 21.26 9.70 7.68
N ASP A 46 21.97 9.29 8.72
CA ASP A 46 23.43 9.35 8.81
C ASP A 46 24.08 7.98 8.54
N ASP A 47 23.30 6.97 8.19
CA ASP A 47 23.76 5.63 7.82
C ASP A 47 23.44 5.36 6.35
N ALA A 48 24.40 5.68 5.48
CA ALA A 48 24.20 5.62 4.03
C ALA A 48 23.89 4.20 3.55
N ASP A 49 24.51 3.18 4.15
CA ASP A 49 24.30 1.79 3.74
C ASP A 49 22.89 1.31 4.11
N GLN A 50 22.44 1.61 5.33
CA GLN A 50 21.09 1.25 5.77
C GLN A 50 20.04 2.02 4.97
N ARG A 51 20.27 3.31 4.73
CA ARG A 51 19.37 4.13 3.93
C ARG A 51 19.25 3.59 2.50
N ALA A 52 20.35 3.18 1.90
CA ALA A 52 20.35 2.59 0.56
C ALA A 52 19.53 1.31 0.49
N GLN A 53 19.56 0.47 1.52
CA GLN A 53 18.75 -0.73 1.60
C GLN A 53 17.26 -0.42 1.67
N TYR A 54 16.86 0.57 2.46
CA TYR A 54 15.46 1.00 2.54
C TYR A 54 14.97 1.56 1.21
N VAL A 55 15.76 2.39 0.57
CA VAL A 55 15.44 2.96 -0.74
C VAL A 55 15.31 1.85 -1.79
N ALA A 56 16.22 0.88 -1.79
CA ALA A 56 16.16 -0.26 -2.70
C ALA A 56 14.87 -1.07 -2.51
N TRP A 57 14.47 -1.28 -1.27
CA TRP A 57 13.20 -1.97 -0.97
C TRP A 57 12.01 -1.23 -1.56
N VAL A 58 11.92 0.08 -1.37
CA VAL A 58 10.83 0.92 -1.91
C VAL A 58 10.81 0.83 -3.44
N ARG A 59 11.97 0.91 -4.09
CA ARG A 59 12.07 0.78 -5.55
C ARG A 59 11.66 -0.61 -6.02
N GLY A 60 11.95 -1.65 -5.24
CA GLY A 60 11.49 -3.01 -5.50
C GLY A 60 9.96 -3.14 -5.45
N VAL A 61 9.31 -2.47 -4.50
CA VAL A 61 7.84 -2.41 -4.42
C VAL A 61 7.27 -1.76 -5.68
N LEU A 62 7.85 -0.66 -6.15
CA LEU A 62 7.43 0.01 -7.38
C LEU A 62 7.62 -0.89 -8.60
N THR A 63 8.71 -1.64 -8.66
CA THR A 63 8.93 -2.64 -9.71
C THR A 63 7.85 -3.71 -9.69
N GLY A 64 7.51 -4.23 -8.51
CA GLY A 64 6.42 -5.20 -8.34
C GLY A 64 5.08 -4.65 -8.78
N HIS A 65 4.81 -3.37 -8.46
CA HIS A 65 3.61 -2.69 -8.94
C HIS A 65 3.56 -2.70 -10.48
N ASN A 66 4.66 -2.40 -11.14
CA ASN A 66 4.73 -2.37 -12.60
C ASN A 66 4.48 -3.75 -13.21
N TYR A 67 5.00 -4.81 -12.60
CA TYR A 67 4.72 -6.18 -13.03
C TYR A 67 3.22 -6.50 -12.96
N ALA A 68 2.56 -6.09 -11.89
CA ALA A 68 1.15 -6.37 -11.69
C ALA A 68 0.23 -5.44 -12.50
N ASN A 69 0.70 -4.25 -12.89
CA ASN A 69 -0.11 -3.20 -13.52
C ASN A 69 0.58 -2.66 -14.77
N GLN A 70 0.76 -3.50 -15.78
CA GLN A 70 1.55 -3.16 -16.98
C GLN A 70 0.99 -1.97 -17.77
N ASN A 71 -0.33 -1.69 -17.65
CA ASN A 71 -0.97 -0.54 -18.29
C ASN A 71 -0.92 0.74 -17.44
N GLN A 72 -0.44 0.66 -16.21
CA GLN A 72 -0.38 1.78 -15.27
C GLN A 72 0.97 1.80 -14.56
N GLN A 73 2.03 1.69 -15.33
CA GLN A 73 3.37 1.66 -14.79
C GLN A 73 3.81 3.02 -14.27
N VAL A 74 4.47 3.03 -13.12
CA VAL A 74 5.21 4.19 -12.64
C VAL A 74 6.56 4.25 -13.33
N SER A 75 7.00 5.46 -13.68
CA SER A 75 8.30 5.67 -14.30
C SER A 75 9.43 5.33 -13.33
N ALA A 76 10.60 5.02 -13.86
CA ALA A 76 11.80 4.83 -13.06
C ALA A 76 12.07 6.09 -12.22
N ILE A 77 12.21 5.89 -10.91
CA ILE A 77 12.42 6.97 -9.95
C ILE A 77 13.82 6.84 -9.35
N SER A 78 14.55 7.95 -9.25
CA SER A 78 15.88 7.98 -8.65
C SER A 78 15.81 7.71 -7.14
N ALA A 79 16.92 7.25 -6.58
CA ALA A 79 17.06 7.08 -5.13
C ALA A 79 16.75 8.37 -4.37
N GLY A 80 17.23 9.53 -4.86
CA GLY A 80 16.96 10.83 -4.25
C GLY A 80 15.48 11.18 -4.23
N THR A 81 14.76 10.88 -5.31
CA THR A 81 13.31 11.10 -5.36
C THR A 81 12.58 10.21 -4.35
N VAL A 82 12.96 8.94 -4.23
CA VAL A 82 12.40 8.03 -3.22
C VAL A 82 12.61 8.59 -1.83
N GLU A 83 13.83 9.06 -1.52
CA GLU A 83 14.13 9.67 -0.21
C GLU A 83 13.24 10.87 0.08
N GLN A 84 13.03 11.74 -0.89
CA GLN A 84 12.16 12.91 -0.72
C GLN A 84 10.72 12.49 -0.43
N PHE A 85 10.19 11.50 -1.12
CA PHE A 85 8.84 11.00 -0.89
C PHE A 85 8.68 10.41 0.51
N VAL A 86 9.61 9.57 0.94
CA VAL A 86 9.54 8.95 2.26
C VAL A 86 9.74 9.98 3.36
N ASN A 87 10.67 10.91 3.20
CA ASN A 87 10.89 12.00 4.13
C ASN A 87 9.61 12.83 4.32
N ARG A 88 8.95 13.17 3.23
CA ARG A 88 7.70 13.92 3.27
C ARG A 88 6.59 13.15 3.98
N TYR A 89 6.41 11.88 3.60
CA TYR A 89 5.43 11.01 4.24
C TYR A 89 5.68 10.91 5.75
N CYS A 90 6.91 10.66 6.16
CA CYS A 90 7.27 10.49 7.56
C CYS A 90 7.21 11.80 8.35
N SER A 91 7.41 12.96 7.71
CA SER A 91 7.21 14.25 8.37
C SER A 91 5.73 14.54 8.64
N GLU A 92 4.86 14.12 7.73
CA GLU A 92 3.40 14.26 7.88
C GLU A 92 2.81 13.22 8.83
N LYS A 93 3.40 12.03 8.89
CA LYS A 93 2.94 10.90 9.69
C LYS A 93 4.08 10.29 10.50
N PRO A 94 4.60 10.98 11.51
CA PRO A 94 5.78 10.50 12.26
C PRO A 94 5.55 9.19 13.00
N GLN A 95 4.31 8.81 13.28
CA GLN A 95 3.95 7.53 13.90
C GLN A 95 3.65 6.45 12.86
N GLY A 96 3.76 6.75 11.58
CA GLY A 96 3.50 5.82 10.49
C GLY A 96 4.65 4.88 10.19
N GLN A 97 4.46 4.08 9.15
CA GLN A 97 5.48 3.20 8.61
C GLN A 97 5.77 3.58 7.16
N PHE A 98 7.04 3.57 6.78
CA PHE A 98 7.39 3.91 5.40
C PHE A 98 7.00 2.83 4.39
N SER A 99 6.53 1.68 4.88
CA SER A 99 5.92 0.64 4.03
C SER A 99 4.48 0.95 3.61
N ASP A 100 3.86 1.93 4.22
CA ASP A 100 2.51 2.34 3.85
C ASP A 100 2.55 3.23 2.61
#